data_eb68a6244682ae1109d4542e20b7bb5f
#
_entry.id   eb68a6244682ae1109d4542e20b7bb5f
#
_cell.length_a   1.000
_cell.length_b   1.000
_cell.length_c   1.000
_cell.angle_alpha   90.00
_cell.angle_beta   90.00
_cell.angle_gamma   90.00
#
_symmetry.space_group_name_H-M   'P 1'
#
loop_
_entity.id
_entity.type
_entity.pdbx_description
1 polymer ?
#
loop_
_entity_poly.entity_id
_entity_poly.type
_entity_poly.pdbx_seq_one_letter_code
_entity_poly.pdbx_strand_id
1 'polypeptide(L)'
;MRYLSFDVGGTYIKYSLIDTNGNILKNDKYITITNREEFLNKIEDIVKENSEKIEGLAFSMPGVIDVDKGYMITGGALYELYDYNFKEELEKRIKIPVEIENDVNCVALAEKWLGNAKENKNFICLTIGTGVGGALFINDKIVRGAKYSAGEFGFMITERLKNTADSTLSMRGSVRGGLIKSYAKKVNRNWEELDGKKIFEYAENGDEIAIETINEFYTNIAYSIFNLIVSLNPEKILVGGEISVRKDFIEKIKEKLEEIKSEIVDLKNLEFPVIERCKFLNDSGKIGALYNFKLMQKNRMED
;
A
#
# COMPACT_ATOMS: atom_id res chain seq x y z
N MET A 1 -12.51 5.68 -24.27
CA MET A 1 -11.57 6.56 -23.58
C MET A 1 -10.44 5.73 -23.01
N ARG A 2 -9.20 6.23 -23.06
CA ARG A 2 -7.98 5.55 -22.60
C ARG A 2 -7.17 6.45 -21.70
N TYR A 3 -6.49 5.87 -20.75
CA TYR A 3 -5.71 6.57 -19.74
C TYR A 3 -4.34 5.92 -19.60
N LEU A 4 -3.32 6.70 -19.34
CA LEU A 4 -2.04 6.20 -18.86
C LEU A 4 -2.06 6.21 -17.33
N SER A 5 -1.87 5.06 -16.72
CA SER A 5 -1.83 4.92 -15.28
C SER A 5 -0.48 4.38 -14.83
N PHE A 6 0.13 5.06 -13.87
CA PHE A 6 1.46 4.81 -13.35
C PHE A 6 1.40 4.31 -11.91
N ASP A 7 2.24 3.35 -11.57
CA ASP A 7 2.49 2.89 -10.20
C ASP A 7 3.99 3.10 -9.92
N VAL A 8 4.28 4.13 -9.13
CA VAL A 8 5.64 4.62 -8.90
C VAL A 8 6.19 3.99 -7.63
N GLY A 9 6.98 2.94 -7.81
CA GLY A 9 7.69 2.27 -6.72
C GLY A 9 9.14 2.69 -6.58
N GLY A 10 9.79 2.32 -5.48
CA GLY A 10 11.19 2.67 -5.21
C GLY A 10 12.22 1.97 -6.13
N THR A 11 11.85 0.86 -6.79
CA THR A 11 12.76 0.11 -7.68
C THR A 11 12.33 0.18 -9.14
N TYR A 12 11.04 0.09 -9.38
CA TYR A 12 10.44 0.15 -10.72
C TYR A 12 9.26 1.10 -10.72
N ILE A 13 9.10 1.81 -11.83
CA ILE A 13 7.88 2.48 -12.21
C ILE A 13 7.18 1.59 -13.22
N LYS A 14 5.97 1.16 -12.87
CA LYS A 14 5.10 0.37 -13.75
C LYS A 14 4.06 1.29 -14.34
N TYR A 15 3.71 1.10 -15.60
CA TYR A 15 2.63 1.87 -16.21
C TYR A 15 1.80 1.02 -17.15
N SER A 16 0.58 1.45 -17.37
CA SER A 16 -0.37 0.76 -18.24
C SER A 16 -1.21 1.74 -19.04
N LEU A 17 -1.53 1.35 -20.25
CA LEU A 17 -2.64 1.90 -20.97
C LEU A 17 -3.90 1.16 -20.50
N ILE A 18 -4.87 1.89 -19.94
CA ILE A 18 -6.07 1.33 -19.32
C ILE A 18 -7.31 1.99 -19.93
N ASP A 19 -8.36 1.20 -20.18
CA ASP A 19 -9.64 1.73 -20.63
C ASP A 19 -10.49 2.30 -19.47
N THR A 20 -11.60 2.93 -19.79
CA THR A 20 -12.51 3.55 -18.80
C THR A 20 -13.14 2.56 -17.82
N ASN A 21 -13.09 1.25 -18.11
CA ASN A 21 -13.64 0.19 -17.25
C ASN A 21 -12.57 -0.46 -16.34
N GLY A 22 -11.30 -0.01 -16.44
CA GLY A 22 -10.19 -0.58 -15.67
C GLY A 22 -9.51 -1.78 -16.33
N ASN A 23 -9.83 -2.09 -17.61
CA ASN A 23 -9.17 -3.16 -18.33
C ASN A 23 -7.80 -2.68 -18.81
N ILE A 24 -6.77 -3.43 -18.47
CA ILE A 24 -5.39 -3.15 -18.87
C ILE A 24 -5.21 -3.59 -20.32
N LEU A 25 -4.88 -2.64 -21.21
CA LEU A 25 -4.67 -2.86 -22.63
C LEU A 25 -3.21 -3.11 -22.97
N LYS A 26 -2.29 -2.44 -22.25
CA LYS A 26 -0.85 -2.58 -22.40
C LYS A 26 -0.18 -2.37 -21.04
N ASN A 27 0.82 -3.17 -20.72
CA ASN A 27 1.66 -3.04 -19.51
C ASN A 27 3.11 -2.84 -19.90
N ASP A 28 3.81 -1.99 -19.17
CA ASP A 28 5.24 -1.83 -19.27
C ASP A 28 5.85 -1.37 -17.93
N LYS A 29 7.17 -1.37 -17.83
CA LYS A 29 7.90 -0.89 -16.65
C LYS A 29 9.29 -0.40 -17.00
N TYR A 30 9.84 0.49 -16.17
CA TYR A 30 11.24 0.90 -16.23
C TYR A 30 11.81 1.09 -14.81
N ILE A 31 13.14 1.13 -14.71
CA ILE A 31 13.83 1.36 -13.42
C ILE A 31 13.47 2.75 -12.93
N THR A 32 13.20 2.87 -11.62
CA THR A 32 12.83 4.14 -11.00
C THR A 32 13.91 5.19 -11.21
N ILE A 33 13.51 6.33 -11.74
CA ILE A 33 14.34 7.51 -11.95
C ILE A 33 14.11 8.44 -10.76
N THR A 34 15.15 8.76 -10.01
CA THR A 34 15.06 9.60 -8.81
C THR A 34 15.28 11.08 -9.11
N ASN A 35 15.98 11.40 -10.21
CA ASN A 35 16.12 12.78 -10.67
C ASN A 35 14.79 13.28 -11.24
N ARG A 36 14.32 14.40 -10.73
CA ARG A 36 12.99 14.96 -11.05
C ARG A 36 12.83 15.28 -12.54
N GLU A 37 13.79 15.95 -13.13
CA GLU A 37 13.69 16.36 -14.54
C GLU A 37 13.71 15.15 -15.49
N GLU A 38 14.59 14.19 -15.23
CA GLU A 38 14.65 12.96 -16.01
C GLU A 38 13.36 12.14 -15.85
N PHE A 39 12.77 12.12 -14.66
CA PHE A 39 11.49 11.46 -14.40
C PHE A 39 10.35 12.09 -15.21
N LEU A 40 10.22 13.43 -15.17
CA LEU A 40 9.21 14.15 -15.92
C LEU A 40 9.40 13.98 -17.44
N ASN A 41 10.63 14.07 -17.94
CA ASN A 41 10.94 13.85 -19.34
C ASN A 41 10.57 12.43 -19.78
N LYS A 42 10.83 11.42 -18.95
CA LYS A 42 10.45 10.04 -19.26
C LYS A 42 8.92 9.86 -19.37
N ILE A 43 8.14 10.54 -18.51
CA ILE A 43 6.67 10.53 -18.61
C ILE A 43 6.23 11.19 -19.92
N GLU A 44 6.81 12.34 -20.30
CA GLU A 44 6.52 13.00 -21.57
C GLU A 44 6.76 12.09 -22.78
N ASP A 45 7.89 11.36 -22.75
CA ASP A 45 8.24 10.42 -23.84
C ASP A 45 7.22 9.28 -23.91
N ILE A 46 6.81 8.71 -22.77
CA ILE A 46 5.78 7.66 -22.74
C ILE A 46 4.44 8.19 -23.30
N VAL A 47 4.07 9.43 -22.99
CA VAL A 47 2.86 10.07 -23.55
C VAL A 47 2.97 10.22 -25.07
N LYS A 48 4.13 10.68 -25.57
CA LYS A 48 4.37 10.82 -27.03
C LYS A 48 4.37 9.47 -27.76
N GLU A 49 4.93 8.43 -27.15
CA GLU A 49 4.98 7.08 -27.73
C GLU A 49 3.59 6.41 -27.85
N ASN A 50 2.63 6.84 -27.04
CA ASN A 50 1.26 6.38 -27.12
C ASN A 50 0.49 7.30 -28.08
N SER A 51 0.50 6.96 -29.38
CA SER A 51 -0.13 7.73 -30.45
C SER A 51 -1.67 7.78 -30.37
N GLU A 52 -2.26 7.02 -29.47
CA GLU A 52 -3.69 6.99 -29.22
C GLU A 52 -4.10 8.16 -28.32
N LYS A 53 -5.33 8.66 -28.51
CA LYS A 53 -5.85 9.75 -27.70
C LYS A 53 -5.92 9.32 -26.23
N ILE A 54 -5.10 9.96 -25.40
CA ILE A 54 -5.07 9.78 -23.95
C ILE A 54 -5.92 10.89 -23.32
N GLU A 55 -6.91 10.50 -22.52
CA GLU A 55 -7.83 11.44 -21.86
C GLU A 55 -7.28 11.97 -20.52
N GLY A 56 -6.32 11.27 -19.91
CA GLY A 56 -5.71 11.67 -18.65
C GLY A 56 -4.58 10.76 -18.21
N LEU A 57 -3.80 11.26 -17.25
CA LEU A 57 -2.75 10.54 -16.55
C LEU A 57 -3.12 10.36 -15.09
N ALA A 58 -2.99 9.14 -14.59
CA ALA A 58 -3.27 8.78 -13.20
C ALA A 58 -2.02 8.21 -12.55
N PHE A 59 -1.68 8.66 -11.35
CA PHE A 59 -0.48 8.23 -10.64
C PHE A 59 -0.78 7.67 -9.25
N SER A 60 -0.27 6.49 -8.98
CA SER A 60 -0.04 5.93 -7.67
C SER A 60 1.37 6.31 -7.24
N MET A 61 1.52 7.09 -6.18
CA MET A 61 2.79 7.70 -5.77
C MET A 61 3.11 7.37 -4.31
N PRO A 62 4.37 7.15 -3.96
CA PRO A 62 4.75 6.97 -2.57
C PRO A 62 4.70 8.30 -1.80
N GLY A 63 4.43 8.23 -0.50
CA GLY A 63 4.49 9.39 0.41
C GLY A 63 3.14 10.06 0.67
N VAL A 64 3.20 11.21 1.32
CA VAL A 64 2.02 12.01 1.72
C VAL A 64 1.70 13.02 0.63
N ILE A 65 0.44 13.05 0.18
CA ILE A 65 0.01 13.79 -1.01
C ILE A 65 -1.21 14.65 -0.67
N ASP A 66 -1.13 15.95 -0.93
CA ASP A 66 -2.30 16.82 -1.02
C ASP A 66 -2.97 16.56 -2.39
N VAL A 67 -3.93 15.65 -2.40
CA VAL A 67 -4.56 15.19 -3.65
C VAL A 67 -5.42 16.28 -4.29
N ASP A 68 -5.93 17.22 -3.52
CA ASP A 68 -6.79 18.30 -4.02
C ASP A 68 -5.98 19.24 -4.91
N LYS A 69 -4.70 19.47 -4.55
CA LYS A 69 -3.76 20.28 -5.33
C LYS A 69 -2.88 19.44 -6.27
N GLY A 70 -2.77 18.13 -6.03
CA GLY A 70 -1.78 17.30 -6.72
C GLY A 70 -0.35 17.61 -6.30
N TYR A 71 -0.16 17.92 -5.01
CA TYR A 71 1.10 18.36 -4.41
C TYR A 71 1.73 17.26 -3.57
N MET A 72 3.00 16.98 -3.83
CA MET A 72 3.79 15.99 -3.09
C MET A 72 4.35 16.65 -1.82
N ILE A 73 3.75 16.36 -0.65
CA ILE A 73 4.28 16.81 0.65
C ILE A 73 5.55 16.02 0.96
N THR A 74 5.50 14.70 0.76
CA THR A 74 6.69 13.81 0.76
C THR A 74 6.61 12.89 -0.45
N GLY A 75 7.72 12.27 -0.84
CA GLY A 75 7.78 11.39 -2.01
C GLY A 75 8.40 10.01 -1.71
N GLY A 76 8.42 9.58 -0.45
CA GLY A 76 9.08 8.33 -0.07
C GLY A 76 10.57 8.33 -0.44
N ALA A 77 10.98 7.43 -1.36
CA ALA A 77 12.36 7.38 -1.85
C ALA A 77 12.68 8.43 -2.92
N LEU A 78 11.69 9.17 -3.41
CA LEU A 78 11.84 10.20 -4.45
C LEU A 78 12.03 11.58 -3.81
N TYR A 79 13.17 11.80 -3.19
CA TYR A 79 13.45 13.01 -2.40
C TYR A 79 13.34 14.32 -3.19
N GLU A 80 13.62 14.30 -4.50
CA GLU A 80 13.49 15.48 -5.36
C GLU A 80 12.04 15.88 -5.67
N LEU A 81 11.07 15.02 -5.31
CA LEU A 81 9.64 15.32 -5.40
C LEU A 81 9.04 15.82 -4.07
N TYR A 82 9.83 16.02 -3.02
CA TYR A 82 9.36 16.64 -1.79
C TYR A 82 9.04 18.11 -2.01
N ASP A 83 7.96 18.58 -1.36
CA ASP A 83 7.47 19.96 -1.48
C ASP A 83 7.32 20.41 -2.94
N TYR A 84 6.69 19.56 -3.78
CA TYR A 84 6.64 19.77 -5.21
C TYR A 84 5.20 19.67 -5.78
N ASN A 85 4.84 20.66 -6.62
CA ASN A 85 3.55 20.69 -7.31
C ASN A 85 3.60 19.81 -8.59
N PHE A 86 3.60 18.50 -8.38
CA PHE A 86 3.78 17.51 -9.44
C PHE A 86 2.72 17.61 -10.54
N LYS A 87 1.45 17.70 -10.13
CA LYS A 87 0.32 17.79 -11.05
C LYS A 87 0.41 19.00 -11.96
N GLU A 88 0.53 20.20 -11.39
CA GLU A 88 0.55 21.45 -12.13
C GLU A 88 1.71 21.49 -13.13
N GLU A 89 2.89 21.05 -12.69
CA GLU A 89 4.09 21.05 -13.51
C GLU A 89 3.94 20.07 -14.69
N LEU A 90 3.44 18.87 -14.45
CA LEU A 90 3.26 17.90 -15.50
C LEU A 90 2.14 18.31 -16.48
N GLU A 91 1.02 18.87 -15.99
CA GLU A 91 -0.05 19.41 -16.83
C GLU A 91 0.43 20.58 -17.72
N LYS A 92 1.36 21.41 -17.23
CA LYS A 92 1.99 22.47 -18.04
C LYS A 92 2.78 21.91 -19.22
N ARG A 93 3.47 20.78 -19.03
CA ARG A 93 4.30 20.13 -20.06
C ARG A 93 3.47 19.38 -21.09
N ILE A 94 2.53 18.55 -20.65
CA ILE A 94 1.84 17.60 -21.54
C ILE A 94 0.47 18.06 -22.02
N LYS A 95 -0.15 19.07 -21.39
CA LYS A 95 -1.49 19.59 -21.69
C LYS A 95 -2.61 18.52 -21.62
N ILE A 96 -2.45 17.55 -20.74
CA ILE A 96 -3.41 16.47 -20.46
C ILE A 96 -3.69 16.48 -18.96
N PRO A 97 -4.95 16.29 -18.49
CA PRO A 97 -5.28 16.24 -17.07
C PRO A 97 -4.48 15.18 -16.32
N VAL A 98 -3.98 15.53 -15.12
CA VAL A 98 -3.20 14.65 -14.25
C VAL A 98 -3.86 14.56 -12.89
N GLU A 99 -3.95 13.36 -12.32
CA GLU A 99 -4.32 13.15 -10.91
C GLU A 99 -3.33 12.21 -10.23
N ILE A 100 -3.07 12.50 -8.96
CA ILE A 100 -2.15 11.70 -8.15
C ILE A 100 -2.82 11.25 -6.86
N GLU A 101 -2.43 10.10 -6.35
CA GLU A 101 -2.89 9.56 -5.08
C GLU A 101 -1.78 8.73 -4.43
N ASN A 102 -1.83 8.60 -3.10
CA ASN A 102 -0.93 7.71 -2.37
C ASN A 102 -1.06 6.25 -2.83
N ASP A 103 0.03 5.51 -2.84
CA ASP A 103 0.12 4.14 -3.33
C ASP A 103 -0.83 3.17 -2.62
N VAL A 104 -0.93 3.21 -1.29
CA VAL A 104 -1.84 2.32 -0.56
C VAL A 104 -3.29 2.78 -0.66
N ASN A 105 -3.54 4.07 -0.75
CA ASN A 105 -4.86 4.59 -1.09
C ASN A 105 -5.31 4.09 -2.46
N CYS A 106 -4.41 4.02 -3.44
CA CYS A 106 -4.70 3.41 -4.74
C CYS A 106 -5.06 1.93 -4.61
N VAL A 107 -4.37 1.15 -3.74
CA VAL A 107 -4.78 -0.24 -3.47
C VAL A 107 -6.23 -0.29 -2.98
N ALA A 108 -6.59 0.51 -1.99
CA ALA A 108 -7.95 0.53 -1.45
C ALA A 108 -8.99 0.98 -2.49
N LEU A 109 -8.66 1.98 -3.31
CA LEU A 109 -9.50 2.45 -4.41
C LEU A 109 -9.74 1.38 -5.47
N ALA A 110 -8.73 0.59 -5.82
CA ALA A 110 -8.88 -0.54 -6.74
C ALA A 110 -9.81 -1.61 -6.16
N GLU A 111 -9.64 -1.96 -4.89
CA GLU A 111 -10.47 -2.92 -4.18
C GLU A 111 -11.92 -2.44 -4.03
N LYS A 112 -12.13 -1.14 -3.83
CA LYS A 112 -13.46 -0.53 -3.82
C LYS A 112 -14.13 -0.54 -5.19
N TRP A 113 -13.40 -0.24 -6.24
CA TRP A 113 -13.97 -0.14 -7.59
C TRP A 113 -14.31 -1.51 -8.19
N LEU A 114 -13.33 -2.42 -8.23
CA LEU A 114 -13.41 -3.68 -8.98
C LEU A 114 -12.98 -4.91 -8.17
N GLY A 115 -12.62 -4.72 -6.89
CA GLY A 115 -12.04 -5.74 -6.04
C GLY A 115 -12.98 -6.32 -5.00
N ASN A 116 -12.36 -6.75 -3.90
CA ASN A 116 -13.00 -7.49 -2.82
C ASN A 116 -13.73 -6.60 -1.80
N ALA A 117 -13.63 -5.25 -1.91
CA ALA A 117 -14.36 -4.30 -1.07
C ALA A 117 -15.49 -3.56 -1.80
N LYS A 118 -15.88 -4.00 -3.01
CA LYS A 118 -16.85 -3.30 -3.85
C LYS A 118 -18.16 -2.96 -3.11
N GLU A 119 -18.68 -3.89 -2.35
CA GLU A 119 -19.94 -3.73 -1.61
C GLU A 119 -19.76 -3.18 -0.17
N ASN A 120 -18.52 -3.07 0.33
CA ASN A 120 -18.24 -2.61 1.69
C ASN A 120 -18.11 -1.08 1.73
N LYS A 121 -18.74 -0.45 2.72
CA LYS A 121 -18.67 0.99 2.95
C LYS A 121 -17.58 1.37 3.95
N ASN A 122 -17.25 0.46 4.87
CA ASN A 122 -16.27 0.64 5.93
C ASN A 122 -15.26 -0.50 5.86
N PHE A 123 -14.08 -0.25 5.34
CA PHE A 123 -13.04 -1.27 5.24
C PHE A 123 -11.64 -0.65 5.34
N ILE A 124 -10.68 -1.50 5.62
CA ILE A 124 -9.28 -1.16 5.75
C ILE A 124 -8.48 -1.97 4.74
N CYS A 125 -7.52 -1.34 4.07
CA CYS A 125 -6.45 -2.02 3.35
C CYS A 125 -5.15 -1.88 4.12
N LEU A 126 -4.41 -2.99 4.24
CA LEU A 126 -3.04 -3.04 4.73
C LEU A 126 -2.16 -3.61 3.63
N THR A 127 -1.02 -2.98 3.36
CA THR A 127 0.00 -3.54 2.45
C THR A 127 1.25 -3.88 3.26
N ILE A 128 1.68 -5.14 3.20
CA ILE A 128 2.82 -5.65 3.96
C ILE A 128 3.92 -6.05 2.99
N GLY A 129 5.02 -5.32 3.03
CA GLY A 129 6.18 -5.52 2.15
C GLY A 129 7.46 -5.02 2.80
N THR A 130 8.19 -4.12 2.14
CA THR A 130 9.37 -3.44 2.69
C THR A 130 9.04 -2.69 3.98
N GLY A 131 7.90 -2.03 4.01
CA GLY A 131 7.26 -1.42 5.17
C GLY A 131 5.84 -1.93 5.31
N VAL A 132 5.04 -1.26 6.14
CA VAL A 132 3.60 -1.45 6.22
C VAL A 132 2.94 -0.13 5.89
N GLY A 133 2.05 -0.15 4.91
CA GLY A 133 1.18 0.97 4.59
C GLY A 133 -0.28 0.61 4.85
N GLY A 134 -1.14 1.62 4.90
CA GLY A 134 -2.55 1.41 5.10
C GLY A 134 -3.43 2.46 4.44
N ALA A 135 -4.68 2.11 4.23
CA ALA A 135 -5.72 2.99 3.72
C ALA A 135 -7.05 2.67 4.39
N LEU A 136 -7.86 3.69 4.55
CA LEU A 136 -9.09 3.64 5.33
C LEU A 136 -10.27 4.15 4.49
N PHE A 137 -11.30 3.32 4.37
CA PHE A 137 -12.61 3.71 3.85
C PHE A 137 -13.64 3.75 4.97
N ILE A 138 -14.34 4.88 5.11
CA ILE A 138 -15.45 5.05 6.05
C ILE A 138 -16.61 5.74 5.33
N ASN A 139 -17.80 5.20 5.49
CA ASN A 139 -19.01 5.72 4.85
C ASN A 139 -18.85 5.87 3.33
N ASP A 140 -18.25 4.87 2.70
CA ASP A 140 -18.05 4.79 1.25
C ASP A 140 -17.07 5.85 0.68
N LYS A 141 -16.26 6.45 1.54
CA LYS A 141 -15.26 7.45 1.17
C LYS A 141 -13.89 7.09 1.70
N ILE A 142 -12.86 7.33 0.90
CA ILE A 142 -11.49 7.23 1.35
C ILE A 142 -11.18 8.35 2.36
N VAL A 143 -10.60 7.98 3.48
CA VAL A 143 -10.23 8.91 4.55
C VAL A 143 -8.77 9.27 4.42
N ARG A 144 -8.49 10.50 4.03
CA ARG A 144 -7.12 11.02 3.89
C ARG A 144 -6.65 11.79 5.13
N GLY A 145 -7.60 12.20 6.00
CA GLY A 145 -7.32 13.00 7.20
C GLY A 145 -7.04 14.49 6.89
N ALA A 146 -6.92 15.27 7.93
CA ALA A 146 -6.76 16.73 7.82
C ALA A 146 -5.42 17.17 7.19
N LYS A 147 -4.45 16.29 7.14
CA LYS A 147 -3.08 16.52 6.61
C LYS A 147 -2.63 15.39 5.66
N TYR A 148 -3.57 14.69 5.06
CA TYR A 148 -3.36 13.62 4.07
C TYR A 148 -2.53 12.41 4.57
N SER A 149 -2.40 12.23 5.88
CA SER A 149 -1.61 11.15 6.49
C SER A 149 -2.45 10.11 7.25
N ALA A 150 -3.78 10.09 7.07
CA ALA A 150 -4.59 9.00 7.62
C ALA A 150 -4.24 7.69 6.90
N GLY A 151 -4.19 6.60 7.67
CA GLY A 151 -3.79 5.30 7.13
C GLY A 151 -2.30 5.00 7.24
N GLU A 152 -1.46 5.90 7.73
CA GLU A 152 -0.05 5.65 8.01
C GLU A 152 0.15 4.64 9.17
N PHE A 153 -0.51 3.46 9.05
CA PHE A 153 -0.52 2.44 10.10
C PHE A 153 0.85 1.82 10.36
N GLY A 154 1.77 1.94 9.40
CA GLY A 154 3.15 1.51 9.59
C GLY A 154 3.86 2.18 10.76
N PHE A 155 3.40 3.37 11.18
CA PHE A 155 3.94 4.09 12.33
C PHE A 155 3.25 3.76 13.67
N MET A 156 2.22 2.90 13.69
CA MET A 156 1.64 2.44 14.95
C MET A 156 2.69 1.73 15.80
N ILE A 157 2.70 2.04 17.09
CA ILE A 157 3.60 1.39 18.06
C ILE A 157 2.97 0.05 18.47
N THR A 158 3.65 -1.06 18.22
CA THR A 158 3.16 -2.42 18.51
C THR A 158 3.74 -3.01 19.79
N GLU A 159 4.89 -2.50 20.22
CA GLU A 159 5.49 -2.89 21.51
C GLU A 159 6.28 -1.73 22.12
N ARG A 160 6.63 -1.82 23.40
CA ARG A 160 7.43 -0.80 24.08
C ARG A 160 8.89 -1.22 24.09
N LEU A 161 9.68 -0.66 23.19
CA LEU A 161 11.13 -0.83 23.13
C LEU A 161 11.87 0.42 23.63
N LYS A 162 13.17 0.27 23.91
CA LYS A 162 14.04 1.38 24.31
C LYS A 162 14.11 2.44 23.21
N ASN A 163 14.19 2.04 21.94
CA ASN A 163 14.12 2.93 20.78
C ASN A 163 12.70 2.87 20.20
N THR A 164 11.96 3.97 20.26
CA THR A 164 10.58 4.06 19.75
C THR A 164 10.49 3.77 18.26
N ALA A 165 11.48 4.18 17.46
CA ALA A 165 11.48 3.91 16.02
C ALA A 165 11.46 2.40 15.72
N ASP A 166 12.13 1.59 16.55
CA ASP A 166 12.16 0.13 16.40
C ASP A 166 10.85 -0.56 16.84
N SER A 167 9.97 0.19 17.52
CA SER A 167 8.69 -0.31 18.05
C SER A 167 7.53 -0.20 17.06
N THR A 168 7.75 0.41 15.88
CA THR A 168 6.69 0.65 14.89
C THR A 168 6.29 -0.63 14.17
N LEU A 169 5.04 -0.68 13.69
CA LEU A 169 4.54 -1.80 12.89
C LEU A 169 5.41 -2.06 11.65
N SER A 170 5.89 -1.01 10.97
CA SER A 170 6.81 -1.20 9.84
C SER A 170 8.13 -1.87 10.23
N MET A 171 8.62 -1.66 11.45
CA MET A 171 9.82 -2.32 11.94
C MET A 171 9.56 -3.72 12.53
N ARG A 172 8.34 -4.02 12.96
CA ARG A 172 7.98 -5.27 13.67
C ARG A 172 7.10 -6.21 12.85
N GLY A 173 6.30 -5.70 11.94
CA GLY A 173 5.33 -6.47 11.14
C GLY A 173 5.52 -6.34 9.63
N SER A 174 6.61 -5.72 9.12
CA SER A 174 6.94 -5.75 7.70
C SER A 174 7.89 -6.92 7.37
N VAL A 175 7.91 -7.32 6.10
CA VAL A 175 8.84 -8.36 5.63
C VAL A 175 10.30 -7.96 5.86
N ARG A 176 10.66 -6.71 5.57
CA ARG A 176 12.04 -6.23 5.77
C ARG A 176 12.39 -6.09 7.25
N GLY A 177 11.56 -5.39 8.02
CA GLY A 177 11.84 -5.07 9.43
C GLY A 177 11.60 -6.27 10.35
N GLY A 178 10.34 -6.74 10.40
CA GLY A 178 9.88 -7.75 11.35
C GLY A 178 10.34 -9.16 11.05
N LEU A 179 10.60 -9.48 9.77
CA LEU A 179 11.04 -10.81 9.38
C LEU A 179 12.55 -10.83 9.08
N ILE A 180 13.04 -10.13 8.04
CA ILE A 180 14.43 -10.26 7.58
C ILE A 180 15.42 -9.68 8.57
N LYS A 181 15.26 -8.40 8.95
CA LYS A 181 16.19 -7.75 9.89
C LYS A 181 16.12 -8.33 11.30
N SER A 182 14.92 -8.74 11.75
CA SER A 182 14.74 -9.36 13.05
C SER A 182 15.50 -10.70 13.12
N TYR A 183 15.31 -11.59 12.15
CA TYR A 183 16.04 -12.84 12.07
C TYR A 183 17.56 -12.62 11.96
N ALA A 184 18.00 -11.78 11.03
CA ALA A 184 19.41 -11.46 10.83
C ALA A 184 20.12 -11.03 12.10
N LYS A 185 19.45 -10.15 12.89
CA LYS A 185 19.96 -9.69 14.19
C LYS A 185 20.12 -10.84 15.20
N LYS A 186 19.13 -11.74 15.30
CA LYS A 186 19.15 -12.89 16.22
C LYS A 186 20.28 -13.88 15.89
N VAL A 187 20.57 -14.09 14.60
CA VAL A 187 21.63 -15.01 14.15
C VAL A 187 22.97 -14.32 13.83
N ASN A 188 23.09 -13.02 14.11
CA ASN A 188 24.29 -12.21 13.86
C ASN A 188 24.79 -12.29 12.41
N ARG A 189 23.87 -12.12 11.42
CA ARG A 189 24.16 -12.11 9.98
C ARG A 189 23.84 -10.77 9.33
N ASN A 190 24.42 -10.50 8.15
CA ASN A 190 24.01 -9.36 7.33
C ASN A 190 22.61 -9.63 6.74
N TRP A 191 21.65 -8.75 7.00
CA TRP A 191 20.28 -8.86 6.53
C TRP A 191 20.16 -8.77 4.99
N GLU A 192 21.11 -8.12 4.31
CA GLU A 192 21.13 -7.97 2.84
C GLU A 192 21.37 -9.30 2.11
N GLU A 193 21.91 -10.31 2.80
CA GLU A 193 22.12 -11.66 2.29
C GLU A 193 20.89 -12.57 2.43
N LEU A 194 19.84 -12.06 3.07
CA LEU A 194 18.64 -12.81 3.41
C LEU A 194 17.42 -12.28 2.65
N ASP A 195 16.47 -13.15 2.42
CA ASP A 195 15.14 -12.82 1.96
C ASP A 195 14.06 -13.51 2.81
N GLY A 196 12.81 -13.02 2.72
CA GLY A 196 11.72 -13.55 3.51
C GLY A 196 11.42 -15.03 3.22
N LYS A 197 11.62 -15.51 1.99
CA LYS A 197 11.33 -16.90 1.60
C LYS A 197 12.30 -17.86 2.28
N LYS A 198 13.59 -17.52 2.32
CA LYS A 198 14.62 -18.32 3.01
C LYS A 198 14.33 -18.46 4.51
N ILE A 199 13.80 -17.43 5.16
CA ILE A 199 13.49 -17.52 6.57
C ILE A 199 12.34 -18.50 6.83
N PHE A 200 11.32 -18.51 5.97
CA PHE A 200 10.28 -19.54 6.03
C PHE A 200 10.83 -20.95 5.75
N GLU A 201 11.74 -21.10 4.78
CA GLU A 201 12.41 -22.37 4.50
C GLU A 201 13.26 -22.85 5.70
N TYR A 202 13.97 -21.95 6.38
CA TYR A 202 14.71 -22.30 7.61
C TYR A 202 13.75 -22.79 8.72
N ALA A 203 12.63 -22.14 8.91
CA ALA A 203 11.63 -22.59 9.90
C ALA A 203 11.03 -23.96 9.54
N GLU A 204 10.74 -24.22 8.27
CA GLU A 204 10.27 -25.51 7.76
C GLU A 204 11.31 -26.63 7.97
N ASN A 205 12.60 -26.29 8.02
CA ASN A 205 13.71 -27.20 8.32
C ASN A 205 14.06 -27.26 9.85
N GLY A 206 13.25 -26.67 10.72
CA GLY A 206 13.39 -26.78 12.17
C GLY A 206 14.31 -25.75 12.81
N ASP A 207 14.65 -24.65 12.14
CA ASP A 207 15.38 -23.52 12.76
C ASP A 207 14.46 -22.81 13.77
N GLU A 208 14.75 -23.01 15.07
CA GLU A 208 13.95 -22.47 16.16
C GLU A 208 13.94 -20.94 16.18
N ILE A 209 15.04 -20.28 15.76
CA ILE A 209 15.13 -18.81 15.70
C ILE A 209 14.24 -18.28 14.56
N ALA A 210 14.19 -18.99 13.44
CA ALA A 210 13.30 -18.63 12.33
C ALA A 210 11.81 -18.81 12.74
N ILE A 211 11.47 -19.91 13.41
CA ILE A 211 10.11 -20.18 13.94
C ILE A 211 9.68 -19.06 14.90
N GLU A 212 10.52 -18.71 15.87
CA GLU A 212 10.27 -17.63 16.82
C GLU A 212 10.07 -16.29 16.11
N THR A 213 10.95 -15.96 15.15
CA THR A 213 10.89 -14.69 14.40
C THR A 213 9.61 -14.58 13.57
N ILE A 214 9.19 -15.67 12.92
CA ILE A 214 7.93 -15.72 12.16
C ILE A 214 6.73 -15.56 13.11
N ASN A 215 6.76 -16.17 14.27
CA ASN A 215 5.70 -16.03 15.27
C ASN A 215 5.58 -14.57 15.78
N GLU A 216 6.69 -13.92 16.10
CA GLU A 216 6.72 -12.49 16.49
C GLU A 216 6.20 -11.59 15.35
N PHE A 217 6.59 -11.87 14.11
CA PHE A 217 6.12 -11.14 12.93
C PHE A 217 4.60 -11.19 12.80
N TYR A 218 3.99 -12.38 12.86
CA TYR A 218 2.54 -12.52 12.81
C TYR A 218 1.83 -11.89 14.00
N THR A 219 2.41 -12.01 15.20
CA THR A 219 1.86 -11.43 16.45
C THR A 219 1.79 -9.90 16.35
N ASN A 220 2.85 -9.24 15.85
CA ASN A 220 2.84 -7.79 15.68
C ASN A 220 1.82 -7.31 14.65
N ILE A 221 1.64 -8.05 13.56
CA ILE A 221 0.58 -7.78 12.57
C ILE A 221 -0.80 -7.93 13.23
N ALA A 222 -1.02 -9.03 13.97
CA ALA A 222 -2.30 -9.28 14.62
C ALA A 222 -2.64 -8.23 15.67
N TYR A 223 -1.69 -7.78 16.51
CA TYR A 223 -1.91 -6.68 17.45
C TYR A 223 -2.34 -5.40 16.75
N SER A 224 -1.72 -5.10 15.63
CA SER A 224 -2.07 -3.91 14.85
C SER A 224 -3.47 -4.02 14.23
N ILE A 225 -3.79 -5.17 13.65
CA ILE A 225 -5.12 -5.44 13.10
C ILE A 225 -6.17 -5.40 14.21
N PHE A 226 -5.89 -5.99 15.36
CA PHE A 226 -6.77 -5.95 16.53
C PHE A 226 -7.07 -4.51 16.97
N ASN A 227 -6.04 -3.66 17.09
CA ASN A 227 -6.21 -2.25 17.43
C ASN A 227 -7.09 -1.50 16.42
N LEU A 228 -6.95 -1.82 15.12
CA LEU A 228 -7.82 -1.26 14.08
C LEU A 228 -9.26 -1.76 14.18
N ILE A 229 -9.47 -3.05 14.49
CA ILE A 229 -10.80 -3.63 14.71
C ILE A 229 -11.52 -2.91 15.85
N VAL A 230 -10.91 -2.80 17.01
CA VAL A 230 -11.56 -2.20 18.20
C VAL A 230 -11.72 -0.69 18.09
N SER A 231 -10.90 -0.02 17.29
CA SER A 231 -10.98 1.43 17.10
C SER A 231 -11.97 1.87 16.02
N LEU A 232 -12.12 1.09 14.95
CA LEU A 232 -12.80 1.50 13.72
C LEU A 232 -13.98 0.59 13.34
N ASN A 233 -14.06 -0.60 13.92
CA ASN A 233 -15.10 -1.62 13.64
C ASN A 233 -15.42 -1.75 12.14
N PRO A 234 -14.45 -2.09 11.29
CA PRO A 234 -14.67 -2.18 9.85
C PRO A 234 -15.47 -3.43 9.48
N GLU A 235 -16.17 -3.41 8.34
CA GLU A 235 -16.83 -4.58 7.77
C GLU A 235 -15.81 -5.60 7.25
N LYS A 236 -14.65 -5.11 6.79
CA LYS A 236 -13.62 -5.92 6.13
C LYS A 236 -12.22 -5.34 6.32
N ILE A 237 -11.22 -6.22 6.40
CA ILE A 237 -9.81 -5.86 6.32
C ILE A 237 -9.19 -6.63 5.15
N LEU A 238 -8.64 -5.90 4.20
CA LEU A 238 -7.92 -6.46 3.05
C LEU A 238 -6.42 -6.36 3.27
N VAL A 239 -5.71 -7.46 3.04
CA VAL A 239 -4.26 -7.50 3.18
C VAL A 239 -3.60 -7.71 1.82
N GLY A 240 -2.78 -6.74 1.42
CA GLY A 240 -2.00 -6.76 0.19
C GLY A 240 -0.50 -6.88 0.44
N GLY A 241 0.27 -6.70 -0.62
CA GLY A 241 1.71 -6.89 -0.64
C GLY A 241 2.11 -8.32 -1.04
N GLU A 242 3.36 -8.49 -1.46
CA GLU A 242 3.84 -9.76 -2.03
C GLU A 242 3.72 -10.94 -1.06
N ILE A 243 3.93 -10.71 0.24
CA ILE A 243 3.81 -11.74 1.29
C ILE A 243 2.40 -12.33 1.37
N SER A 244 1.37 -11.55 1.01
CA SER A 244 -0.03 -11.98 1.10
C SER A 244 -0.38 -13.13 0.15
N VAL A 245 0.46 -13.42 -0.86
CA VAL A 245 0.24 -14.57 -1.77
C VAL A 245 0.60 -15.91 -1.13
N ARG A 246 1.33 -15.91 -0.02
CA ARG A 246 1.60 -17.11 0.76
C ARG A 246 0.28 -17.72 1.25
N LYS A 247 0.06 -19.01 1.00
CA LYS A 247 -1.24 -19.68 1.18
C LYS A 247 -1.78 -19.59 2.61
N ASP A 248 -0.91 -19.70 3.60
CA ASP A 248 -1.23 -19.71 5.02
C ASP A 248 -1.24 -18.32 5.66
N PHE A 249 -0.89 -17.25 4.90
CA PHE A 249 -0.64 -15.94 5.49
C PHE A 249 -1.86 -15.35 6.20
N ILE A 250 -3.00 -15.35 5.55
CA ILE A 250 -4.25 -14.82 6.12
C ILE A 250 -4.74 -15.68 7.30
N GLU A 251 -4.63 -17.00 7.17
CA GLU A 251 -5.07 -17.92 8.23
C GLU A 251 -4.19 -17.76 9.49
N LYS A 252 -2.88 -17.58 9.34
CA LYS A 252 -1.99 -17.30 10.47
C LYS A 252 -2.33 -15.99 11.20
N ILE A 253 -2.72 -14.96 10.46
CA ILE A 253 -3.21 -13.71 11.06
C ILE A 253 -4.50 -13.96 11.85
N LYS A 254 -5.45 -14.70 11.28
CA LYS A 254 -6.71 -15.05 11.95
C LYS A 254 -6.48 -15.89 13.21
N GLU A 255 -5.61 -16.89 13.14
CA GLU A 255 -5.21 -17.70 14.31
C GLU A 255 -4.71 -16.79 15.44
N LYS A 256 -3.79 -15.86 15.16
CA LYS A 256 -3.27 -14.91 16.15
C LYS A 256 -4.34 -13.95 16.70
N LEU A 257 -5.28 -13.53 15.89
CA LEU A 257 -6.40 -12.70 16.34
C LEU A 257 -7.35 -13.47 17.27
N GLU A 258 -7.61 -14.74 17.00
CA GLU A 258 -8.41 -15.57 17.89
C GLU A 258 -7.68 -15.88 19.22
N GLU A 259 -6.33 -16.05 19.19
CA GLU A 259 -5.53 -16.12 20.41
C GLU A 259 -5.75 -14.87 21.27
N ILE A 260 -5.56 -13.66 20.72
CA ILE A 260 -5.79 -12.38 21.40
C ILE A 260 -7.21 -12.28 21.96
N LYS A 261 -8.21 -12.61 21.14
CA LYS A 261 -9.62 -12.56 21.52
C LYS A 261 -9.94 -13.49 22.69
N SER A 262 -9.32 -14.68 22.70
CA SER A 262 -9.56 -15.69 23.75
C SER A 262 -9.05 -15.28 25.13
N GLU A 263 -8.02 -14.41 25.16
CA GLU A 263 -7.43 -13.89 26.41
C GLU A 263 -8.26 -12.74 27.04
N ILE A 264 -9.18 -12.14 26.29
CA ILE A 264 -9.96 -10.97 26.71
C ILE A 264 -11.43 -11.36 26.87
N VAL A 265 -11.86 -11.57 28.11
CA VAL A 265 -13.23 -12.08 28.43
C VAL A 265 -14.34 -11.24 27.79
N ASP A 266 -14.19 -9.93 27.80
CA ASP A 266 -15.21 -9.00 27.28
C ASP A 266 -15.38 -9.08 25.75
N LEU A 267 -14.43 -9.66 25.05
CA LEU A 267 -14.46 -9.79 23.59
C LEU A 267 -15.08 -11.12 23.11
N LYS A 268 -15.46 -12.01 24.00
CA LYS A 268 -15.94 -13.36 23.65
C LYS A 268 -17.07 -13.34 22.62
N ASN A 269 -17.96 -12.38 22.71
CA ASN A 269 -19.13 -12.23 21.84
C ASN A 269 -18.94 -11.16 20.73
N LEU A 270 -17.75 -10.56 20.61
CA LEU A 270 -17.47 -9.59 19.57
C LEU A 270 -17.18 -10.35 18.26
N GLU A 271 -17.92 -10.03 17.20
CA GLU A 271 -17.62 -10.52 15.86
C GLU A 271 -16.48 -9.71 15.24
N PHE A 272 -15.45 -10.39 14.74
CA PHE A 272 -14.37 -9.77 14.01
C PHE A 272 -14.73 -9.63 12.53
N PRO A 273 -14.20 -8.60 11.84
CA PRO A 273 -14.47 -8.39 10.43
C PRO A 273 -13.92 -9.53 9.57
N VAL A 274 -14.41 -9.65 8.34
CA VAL A 274 -13.81 -10.53 7.33
C VAL A 274 -12.40 -10.05 7.02
N ILE A 275 -11.42 -10.94 7.13
CA ILE A 275 -10.02 -10.67 6.76
C ILE A 275 -9.68 -11.53 5.55
N GLU A 276 -9.28 -10.88 4.46
CA GLU A 276 -8.95 -11.57 3.22
C GLU A 276 -7.86 -10.82 2.42
N ARG A 277 -7.36 -11.45 1.39
CA ARG A 277 -6.32 -10.89 0.53
C ARG A 277 -6.91 -9.89 -0.46
N CYS A 278 -6.14 -8.83 -0.79
CA CYS A 278 -6.42 -7.96 -1.94
C CYS A 278 -6.46 -8.75 -3.25
N LYS A 279 -7.34 -8.34 -4.17
CA LYS A 279 -7.56 -9.00 -5.46
C LYS A 279 -6.47 -8.71 -6.48
N PHE A 280 -6.07 -7.44 -6.62
CA PHE A 280 -5.31 -6.98 -7.79
C PHE A 280 -3.79 -7.07 -7.65
N LEU A 281 -3.25 -7.29 -6.45
CA LEU A 281 -1.80 -7.41 -6.19
C LEU A 281 -0.97 -6.32 -6.91
N ASN A 282 -0.17 -6.70 -7.90
CA ASN A 282 0.74 -5.82 -8.63
C ASN A 282 0.07 -4.78 -9.55
N ASP A 283 -1.21 -4.93 -9.85
CA ASP A 283 -1.95 -4.01 -10.70
C ASP A 283 -2.83 -3.02 -9.92
N SER A 284 -2.92 -3.21 -8.59
CA SER A 284 -3.77 -2.40 -7.71
C SER A 284 -3.45 -0.90 -7.78
N GLY A 285 -2.16 -0.53 -7.75
CA GLY A 285 -1.73 0.86 -7.83
C GLY A 285 -2.27 1.55 -9.09
N LYS A 286 -2.11 0.92 -10.26
CA LYS A 286 -2.56 1.47 -11.54
C LYS A 286 -4.08 1.54 -11.66
N ILE A 287 -4.79 0.49 -11.25
CA ILE A 287 -6.26 0.46 -11.30
C ILE A 287 -6.84 1.50 -10.34
N GLY A 288 -6.31 1.60 -9.13
CA GLY A 288 -6.77 2.56 -8.13
C GLY A 288 -6.46 4.01 -8.50
N ALA A 289 -5.29 4.27 -9.07
CA ALA A 289 -4.95 5.60 -9.57
C ALA A 289 -5.94 6.07 -10.64
N LEU A 290 -6.32 5.19 -11.58
CA LEU A 290 -7.36 5.51 -12.55
C LEU A 290 -8.71 5.78 -11.88
N TYR A 291 -9.08 5.00 -10.88
CA TYR A 291 -10.33 5.25 -10.16
C TYR A 291 -10.30 6.57 -9.40
N ASN A 292 -9.18 6.91 -8.75
CA ASN A 292 -8.98 8.24 -8.18
C ASN A 292 -9.15 9.34 -9.23
N PHE A 293 -8.50 9.20 -10.39
CA PHE A 293 -8.64 10.15 -11.48
C PHE A 293 -10.12 10.40 -11.84
N LYS A 294 -10.90 9.35 -12.00
CA LYS A 294 -12.33 9.45 -12.32
C LYS A 294 -13.13 10.16 -11.24
N LEU A 295 -12.85 9.86 -9.96
CA LEU A 295 -13.52 10.51 -8.82
C LEU A 295 -13.18 12.00 -8.75
N MET A 296 -11.91 12.37 -8.90
CA MET A 296 -11.46 13.76 -8.85
C MET A 296 -12.01 14.59 -10.00
N GLN A 297 -12.06 14.04 -11.23
CA GLN A 297 -12.64 14.72 -12.37
C GLN A 297 -14.17 14.91 -12.23
N LYS A 298 -14.87 13.91 -11.66
CA LYS A 298 -16.31 14.02 -11.40
C LYS A 298 -16.60 15.13 -10.38
N ASN A 299 -15.88 15.17 -9.25
CA ASN A 299 -16.08 16.18 -8.22
C ASN A 299 -15.91 17.60 -8.77
N ARG A 300 -14.88 17.83 -9.62
CA ARG A 300 -14.64 19.14 -10.25
C ARG A 300 -15.71 19.57 -11.27
N MET A 301 -16.53 18.67 -11.76
CA MET A 301 -17.64 19.00 -12.65
C MET A 301 -18.93 19.34 -11.86
N GLU A 302 -18.98 18.91 -10.59
CA GLU A 302 -20.13 19.13 -9.71
C GLU A 302 -19.99 20.41 -8.84
N ASP A 303 -18.76 20.96 -8.71
CA ASP A 303 -18.43 22.25 -8.08
C ASP A 303 -18.55 23.42 -9.11
#